data_f6c3679c7a968edd37227825c8da651a
#
_entry.id   f6c3679c7a968edd37227825c8da651a
#
_cell.length_a   1.000
_cell.length_b   1.000
_cell.length_c   1.000
_cell.angle_alpha   90.00
_cell.angle_beta   90.00
_cell.angle_gamma   90.00
#
_symmetry.space_group_name_H-M   'P 1'
#
loop_
_entity.id
_entity.type
_entity.pdbx_description
1 polymer ?
#
loop_
_entity_poly.entity_id
_entity_poly.type
_entity_poly.pdbx_seq_one_letter_code
_entity_poly.pdbx_strand_id
1 'polypeptide(L)'
;MAYTERELLARLIQCEAGGEGEDGMRAVASVIMNRATVPYGEFFRISQDGNVRNIIEQPGQFVCMRETVNGNYNQQNVWNMDPQEIHYEIADWALAGNTLGAVGESLFFFNPYSSQCPTYFPPGGIGVAFNRINDHCFYTPTQKYATT
;
A
#
# COMPACT_ATOMS: atom_id res chain seq x y z
N MET A 1 -13.17 -2.50 17.62
CA MET A 1 -13.77 -3.45 16.68
C MET A 1 -13.06 -3.41 15.36
N ALA A 2 -12.71 -4.53 14.91
CA ALA A 2 -12.02 -4.61 13.65
C ALA A 2 -13.03 -4.69 12.50
N TYR A 3 -12.75 -3.97 11.43
CA TYR A 3 -13.46 -4.16 10.17
C TYR A 3 -13.12 -5.54 9.61
N THR A 4 -13.96 -6.06 8.72
CA THR A 4 -13.55 -7.24 7.93
C THR A 4 -12.32 -6.89 7.11
N GLU A 5 -11.58 -7.90 6.69
CA GLU A 5 -10.42 -7.69 5.82
C GLU A 5 -10.80 -6.91 4.56
N ARG A 6 -11.94 -7.26 3.97
CA ARG A 6 -12.46 -6.58 2.78
C ARG A 6 -12.74 -5.09 3.05
N GLU A 7 -13.44 -4.79 4.14
CA GLU A 7 -13.75 -3.40 4.46
C GLU A 7 -12.50 -2.62 4.83
N LEU A 8 -11.61 -3.21 5.62
CA LEU A 8 -10.35 -2.55 5.99
C LEU A 8 -9.53 -2.21 4.76
N LEU A 9 -9.42 -3.14 3.81
CA LEU A 9 -8.70 -2.89 2.56
C LEU A 9 -9.39 -1.79 1.74
N ALA A 10 -10.70 -1.82 1.62
CA ALA A 10 -11.45 -0.78 0.90
C ALA A 10 -11.23 0.60 1.53
N ARG A 11 -11.25 0.70 2.86
CA ARG A 11 -11.00 1.95 3.57
C ARG A 11 -9.58 2.44 3.37
N LEU A 12 -8.61 1.53 3.38
CA LEU A 12 -7.21 1.90 3.15
C LEU A 12 -6.98 2.39 1.73
N ILE A 13 -7.56 1.72 0.73
CA ILE A 13 -7.48 2.15 -0.66
C ILE A 13 -8.06 3.56 -0.83
N GLN A 14 -9.23 3.80 -0.27
CA GLN A 14 -9.86 5.13 -0.32
C GLN A 14 -8.98 6.18 0.34
N CYS A 15 -8.45 5.87 1.51
CA CYS A 15 -7.65 6.81 2.28
C CYS A 15 -6.31 7.12 1.60
N GLU A 16 -5.61 6.09 1.11
CA GLU A 16 -4.27 6.24 0.53
C GLU A 16 -4.31 6.74 -0.91
N ALA A 17 -5.34 6.43 -1.67
CA ALA A 17 -5.33 6.63 -3.11
C ALA A 17 -6.68 7.10 -3.69
N GLY A 18 -7.63 7.52 -2.87
CA GLY A 18 -8.97 7.88 -3.33
C GLY A 18 -9.00 8.98 -4.39
N GLY A 19 -8.00 9.87 -4.39
CA GLY A 19 -7.88 10.94 -5.39
C GLY A 19 -7.06 10.59 -6.61
N GLU A 20 -6.56 9.36 -6.71
CA GLU A 20 -5.61 8.96 -7.75
C GLU A 20 -6.25 8.29 -8.97
N GLY A 21 -7.58 8.21 -9.00
CA GLY A 21 -8.30 7.51 -10.06
C GLY A 21 -8.25 6.00 -9.90
N GLU A 22 -8.94 5.29 -10.79
CA GLU A 22 -9.06 3.85 -10.66
C GLU A 22 -7.72 3.13 -10.77
N ASP A 23 -6.87 3.53 -11.73
CA ASP A 23 -5.56 2.89 -11.91
C ASP A 23 -4.67 3.13 -10.70
N GLY A 24 -4.70 4.33 -10.13
CA GLY A 24 -3.93 4.63 -8.93
C GLY A 24 -4.39 3.81 -7.73
N MET A 25 -5.68 3.64 -7.58
CA MET A 25 -6.24 2.81 -6.50
C MET A 25 -5.89 1.33 -6.67
N ARG A 26 -5.99 0.80 -7.91
CA ARG A 26 -5.59 -0.58 -8.19
C ARG A 26 -4.10 -0.79 -7.99
N ALA A 27 -3.29 0.23 -8.30
CA ALA A 27 -1.85 0.18 -8.09
C ALA A 27 -1.50 0.04 -6.60
N VAL A 28 -2.12 0.86 -5.75
CA VAL A 28 -1.90 0.78 -4.29
C VAL A 28 -2.38 -0.56 -3.74
N ALA A 29 -3.56 -1.02 -4.18
CA ALA A 29 -4.07 -2.33 -3.77
C ALA A 29 -3.09 -3.45 -4.16
N SER A 30 -2.50 -3.36 -5.35
CA SER A 30 -1.52 -4.34 -5.83
C SER A 30 -0.28 -4.39 -4.94
N VAL A 31 0.23 -3.24 -4.50
CA VAL A 31 1.38 -3.20 -3.60
C VAL A 31 1.04 -3.89 -2.28
N ILE A 32 -0.13 -3.64 -1.73
CA ILE A 32 -0.56 -4.28 -0.48
C ILE A 32 -0.59 -5.80 -0.65
N MET A 33 -1.15 -6.28 -1.75
CA MET A 33 -1.20 -7.72 -2.03
C MET A 33 0.19 -8.30 -2.30
N ASN A 34 1.06 -7.56 -2.98
CA ASN A 34 2.45 -7.99 -3.19
C ASN A 34 3.17 -8.16 -1.85
N ARG A 35 2.97 -7.25 -0.89
CA ARG A 35 3.52 -7.39 0.46
C ARG A 35 3.00 -8.64 1.16
N ALA A 36 1.73 -8.96 0.96
CA ALA A 36 1.11 -10.14 1.60
C ALA A 36 1.59 -11.45 1.00
N THR A 37 2.11 -11.44 -0.22
CA THR A 37 2.45 -12.67 -0.96
C THR A 37 3.94 -12.83 -1.26
N VAL A 38 4.76 -11.79 -1.06
CA VAL A 38 6.21 -11.89 -1.31
C VAL A 38 6.80 -13.00 -0.42
N PRO A 39 7.60 -13.93 -1.00
CA PRO A 39 8.03 -15.12 -0.26
C PRO A 39 9.33 -14.96 0.53
N TYR A 40 9.74 -13.73 0.85
CA TYR A 40 10.97 -13.48 1.60
C TYR A 40 10.97 -12.07 2.18
N GLY A 41 11.89 -11.83 3.11
CA GLY A 41 12.11 -10.51 3.69
C GLY A 41 11.09 -10.13 4.75
N GLU A 42 11.11 -8.85 5.12
CA GLU A 42 10.28 -8.33 6.21
C GLU A 42 8.79 -8.63 6.02
N PHE A 43 8.26 -8.36 4.83
CA PHE A 43 6.83 -8.52 4.62
C PHE A 43 6.38 -9.98 4.64
N PHE A 44 7.27 -10.91 4.27
CA PHE A 44 6.97 -12.34 4.41
C PHE A 44 6.75 -12.71 5.87
N ARG A 45 7.60 -12.19 6.76
CA ARG A 45 7.45 -12.45 8.21
C ARG A 45 6.20 -11.77 8.77
N ILE A 46 5.93 -10.54 8.35
CA ILE A 46 4.77 -9.79 8.83
C ILE A 46 3.46 -10.44 8.37
N SER A 47 3.39 -10.85 7.11
CA SER A 47 2.15 -11.41 6.55
C SER A 47 1.79 -12.77 7.14
N GLN A 48 2.77 -13.51 7.65
CA GLN A 48 2.52 -14.84 8.20
C GLN A 48 1.69 -15.68 7.23
N ASP A 49 2.22 -15.87 6.02
CA ASP A 49 1.61 -16.70 4.98
C ASP A 49 0.36 -16.07 4.36
N GLY A 50 0.46 -14.81 3.97
CA GLY A 50 -0.57 -14.17 3.15
C GLY A 50 -1.64 -13.40 3.90
N ASN A 51 -1.44 -13.10 5.17
CA ASN A 51 -2.43 -12.36 5.95
C ASN A 51 -2.38 -10.87 5.61
N VAL A 52 -3.36 -10.40 4.83
CA VAL A 52 -3.43 -9.01 4.38
C VAL A 52 -3.63 -8.05 5.55
N ARG A 53 -4.42 -8.44 6.55
CA ARG A 53 -4.63 -7.61 7.74
C ARG A 53 -3.31 -7.31 8.45
N ASN A 54 -2.44 -8.31 8.59
CA ASN A 54 -1.14 -8.10 9.22
C ASN A 54 -0.30 -7.05 8.47
N ILE A 55 -0.36 -7.07 7.15
CA ILE A 55 0.32 -6.06 6.31
C ILE A 55 -0.25 -4.68 6.56
N ILE A 56 -1.57 -4.54 6.55
CA ILE A 56 -2.23 -3.24 6.72
C ILE A 56 -1.96 -2.68 8.11
N GLU A 57 -2.01 -3.53 9.13
CA GLU A 57 -1.90 -3.10 10.53
C GLU A 57 -0.45 -3.03 11.02
N GLN A 58 0.53 -3.34 10.18
CA GLN A 58 1.93 -3.24 10.58
C GLN A 58 2.26 -1.81 11.05
N PRO A 59 2.75 -1.64 12.27
CA PRO A 59 3.02 -0.30 12.79
C PRO A 59 3.96 0.50 11.88
N GLY A 60 3.58 1.76 11.63
CA GLY A 60 4.42 2.69 10.90
C GLY A 60 4.39 2.58 9.38
N GLN A 61 3.62 1.66 8.81
CA GLN A 61 3.61 1.48 7.35
C GLN A 61 2.65 2.42 6.63
N PHE A 62 1.47 2.65 7.18
CA PHE A 62 0.47 3.49 6.51
C PHE A 62 0.03 4.61 7.45
N VAL A 63 0.21 5.85 7.00
CA VAL A 63 -0.25 7.03 7.76
C VAL A 63 -1.75 6.96 8.00
N CYS A 64 -2.50 6.41 7.05
CA CYS A 64 -3.95 6.24 7.18
C CYS A 64 -4.35 5.33 8.34
N MET A 65 -3.44 4.53 8.85
CA MET A 65 -3.70 3.68 10.02
C MET A 65 -3.37 4.38 11.34
N ARG A 66 -3.04 5.67 11.32
CA ARG A 66 -2.69 6.44 12.50
C ARG A 66 -3.78 7.45 12.84
N GLU A 67 -4.18 7.50 14.10
CA GLU A 67 -5.11 8.52 14.59
C GLU A 67 -4.41 9.85 14.82
N THR A 68 -3.10 9.83 15.12
CA THR A 68 -2.30 11.04 15.35
C THR A 68 -1.05 11.02 14.50
N VAL A 69 -0.65 12.20 14.02
CA VAL A 69 0.60 12.41 13.29
C VAL A 69 1.25 13.67 13.87
N ASN A 70 2.49 13.53 14.34
CA ASN A 70 3.23 14.62 14.97
C ASN A 70 2.45 15.29 16.10
N GLY A 71 1.72 14.47 16.89
CA GLY A 71 0.95 14.96 18.04
C GLY A 71 -0.41 15.55 17.70
N ASN A 72 -0.75 15.68 16.42
CA ASN A 72 -2.02 16.24 15.96
C ASN A 72 -2.96 15.14 15.45
N TYR A 73 -4.26 15.34 15.62
CA TYR A 73 -5.23 14.39 15.09
C TYR A 73 -5.11 14.29 13.57
N ASN A 74 -5.05 13.09 13.07
CA ASN A 74 -5.00 12.81 11.64
C ASN A 74 -6.43 12.55 11.14
N GLN A 75 -7.02 13.53 10.45
CA GLN A 75 -8.37 13.36 9.90
C GLN A 75 -8.42 12.35 8.75
N GLN A 76 -7.31 12.17 8.05
CA GLN A 76 -7.21 11.24 6.90
C GLN A 76 -6.79 9.86 7.41
N ASN A 77 -7.74 9.17 8.03
CA ASN A 77 -7.51 7.84 8.58
C ASN A 77 -8.66 6.90 8.18
N VAL A 78 -8.42 5.61 8.28
CA VAL A 78 -9.38 4.59 7.82
C VAL A 78 -10.71 4.63 8.57
N TRP A 79 -10.71 5.08 9.83
CA TRP A 79 -11.95 5.13 10.64
C TRP A 79 -12.88 6.25 10.19
N ASN A 80 -12.35 7.26 9.51
CA ASN A 80 -13.13 8.37 8.95
C ASN A 80 -13.55 8.14 7.50
N MET A 81 -13.15 7.03 6.89
CA MET A 81 -13.47 6.73 5.50
C MET A 81 -14.90 6.21 5.37
N ASP A 82 -15.45 6.41 4.18
CA ASP A 82 -16.77 5.90 3.79
C ASP A 82 -16.63 5.27 2.40
N PRO A 83 -16.16 4.02 2.33
CA PRO A 83 -15.89 3.39 1.04
C PRO A 83 -17.15 3.28 0.19
N GLN A 84 -17.00 3.63 -1.07
CA GLN A 84 -18.03 3.53 -2.07
C GLN A 84 -17.89 2.22 -2.85
N GLU A 85 -18.81 1.97 -3.76
CA GLU A 85 -18.81 0.72 -4.53
C GLU A 85 -17.47 0.45 -5.22
N ILE A 86 -16.85 1.50 -5.80
CA ILE A 86 -15.56 1.34 -6.49
C ILE A 86 -14.46 0.85 -5.54
N HIS A 87 -14.44 1.30 -4.30
CA HIS A 87 -13.42 0.88 -3.33
C HIS A 87 -13.58 -0.59 -2.97
N TYR A 88 -14.82 -1.05 -2.78
CA TYR A 88 -15.09 -2.47 -2.52
C TYR A 88 -14.79 -3.33 -3.73
N GLU A 89 -15.11 -2.83 -4.92
CA GLU A 89 -14.81 -3.55 -6.16
C GLU A 89 -13.32 -3.79 -6.33
N ILE A 90 -12.50 -2.76 -6.06
CA ILE A 90 -11.04 -2.88 -6.14
C ILE A 90 -10.52 -3.80 -5.05
N ALA A 91 -11.05 -3.70 -3.82
CA ALA A 91 -10.66 -4.60 -2.74
C ALA A 91 -10.97 -6.05 -3.10
N ASP A 92 -12.15 -6.33 -3.64
CA ASP A 92 -12.54 -7.68 -4.06
C ASP A 92 -11.62 -8.20 -5.18
N TRP A 93 -11.31 -7.34 -6.14
CA TRP A 93 -10.42 -7.66 -7.25
C TRP A 93 -9.02 -8.05 -6.75
N ALA A 94 -8.48 -7.27 -5.80
CA ALA A 94 -7.16 -7.53 -5.21
C ALA A 94 -7.19 -8.82 -4.38
N LEU A 95 -8.19 -9.00 -3.53
CA LEU A 95 -8.30 -10.18 -2.67
C LEU A 95 -8.51 -11.47 -3.48
N ALA A 96 -9.01 -11.36 -4.71
CA ALA A 96 -9.11 -12.50 -5.62
C ALA A 96 -7.77 -12.87 -6.27
N GLY A 97 -6.69 -12.13 -5.99
CA GLY A 97 -5.36 -12.44 -6.49
C GLY A 97 -4.94 -11.63 -7.72
N ASN A 98 -5.71 -10.63 -8.10
CA ASN A 98 -5.37 -9.79 -9.25
C ASN A 98 -4.41 -8.69 -8.86
N THR A 99 -3.54 -8.30 -9.79
CA THR A 99 -2.62 -7.18 -9.63
C THR A 99 -2.57 -6.37 -10.91
N LEU A 100 -2.21 -5.09 -10.77
CA LEU A 100 -2.04 -4.20 -11.92
C LEU A 100 -0.63 -4.39 -12.48
N GLY A 101 -0.52 -4.82 -13.75
CA GLY A 101 0.78 -5.11 -14.36
C GLY A 101 1.74 -3.94 -14.34
N ALA A 102 1.21 -2.70 -14.38
CA ALA A 102 2.04 -1.49 -14.39
C ALA A 102 2.88 -1.31 -13.13
N VAL A 103 2.55 -1.96 -12.01
CA VAL A 103 3.36 -1.89 -10.79
C VAL A 103 4.22 -3.13 -10.58
N GLY A 104 4.01 -4.19 -11.36
CA GLY A 104 4.80 -5.41 -11.28
C GLY A 104 4.89 -5.93 -9.85
N GLU A 105 6.12 -6.19 -9.40
CA GLU A 105 6.38 -6.71 -8.07
C GLU A 105 6.63 -5.62 -7.02
N SER A 106 6.18 -4.38 -7.27
CA SER A 106 6.43 -3.25 -6.37
C SER A 106 5.95 -3.55 -4.95
N LEU A 107 6.80 -3.26 -3.98
CA LEU A 107 6.50 -3.41 -2.55
C LEU A 107 6.36 -2.06 -1.84
N PHE A 108 6.73 -0.95 -2.49
CA PHE A 108 6.73 0.38 -1.87
C PHE A 108 6.11 1.39 -2.83
N PHE A 109 5.49 2.40 -2.25
CA PHE A 109 4.99 3.54 -3.01
C PHE A 109 4.96 4.77 -2.12
N PHE A 110 5.05 5.95 -2.73
CA PHE A 110 4.80 7.20 -2.03
C PHE A 110 4.61 8.33 -3.05
N ASN A 111 4.03 9.42 -2.57
CA ASN A 111 3.91 10.65 -3.34
C ASN A 111 5.08 11.57 -2.99
N PRO A 112 6.00 11.84 -3.92
CA PRO A 112 7.14 12.71 -3.63
C PRO A 112 6.79 14.19 -3.63
N TYR A 113 5.56 14.56 -4.01
CA TYR A 113 5.14 15.94 -4.23
C TYR A 113 6.11 16.70 -5.14
N SER A 114 6.58 16.01 -6.17
CA SER A 114 7.58 16.49 -7.12
C SER A 114 7.33 15.83 -8.46
N SER A 115 7.87 16.44 -9.53
CA SER A 115 7.74 15.89 -10.88
C SER A 115 8.62 14.66 -11.11
N GLN A 116 9.56 14.38 -10.20
CA GLN A 116 10.50 13.26 -10.36
C GLN A 116 10.42 12.30 -9.18
N CYS A 117 10.53 11.01 -9.50
CA CYS A 117 10.64 9.97 -8.49
C CYS A 117 12.10 9.80 -8.09
N PRO A 118 12.44 9.83 -6.78
CA PRO A 118 13.77 9.41 -6.35
C PRO A 118 14.08 7.99 -6.85
N THR A 119 15.35 7.73 -7.11
CA THR A 119 15.78 6.42 -7.60
C THR A 119 15.47 5.31 -6.58
N TYR A 120 15.64 5.61 -5.30
CA TYR A 120 15.45 4.65 -4.22
C TYR A 120 14.46 5.16 -3.20
N PHE A 121 13.60 4.27 -2.73
CA PHE A 121 12.66 4.51 -1.64
C PHE A 121 12.24 3.15 -1.06
N PRO A 122 12.13 2.96 0.27
CA PRO A 122 12.41 3.93 1.35
C PRO A 122 13.91 4.26 1.47
N PRO A 123 14.26 5.24 2.32
CA PRO A 123 15.68 5.49 2.64
C PRO A 123 16.34 4.20 3.10
N GLY A 124 17.59 3.98 2.65
CA GLY A 124 18.29 2.72 2.89
C GLY A 124 18.39 1.84 1.66
N GLY A 125 17.64 2.15 0.59
CA GLY A 125 17.80 1.49 -0.70
C GLY A 125 17.17 0.12 -0.83
N ILE A 126 16.13 -0.17 -0.05
CA ILE A 126 15.45 -1.48 -0.16
C ILE A 126 14.44 -1.53 -1.30
N GLY A 127 14.11 -0.39 -1.91
CA GLY A 127 13.28 -0.33 -3.11
C GLY A 127 13.93 0.54 -4.17
N VAL A 128 13.78 0.16 -5.44
CA VAL A 128 14.25 0.91 -6.61
C VAL A 128 13.08 1.30 -7.49
N ALA A 129 13.12 2.51 -8.04
CA ALA A 129 12.03 3.06 -8.85
C ALA A 129 11.72 2.14 -10.03
N PHE A 130 10.43 1.82 -10.18
CA PHE A 130 9.92 0.95 -11.23
C PHE A 130 8.99 1.70 -12.17
N ASN A 131 8.00 2.42 -11.61
CA ASN A 131 7.02 3.14 -12.43
C ASN A 131 6.39 4.26 -11.61
N ARG A 132 5.71 5.16 -12.32
CA ARG A 132 4.90 6.20 -11.70
C ARG A 132 3.50 6.14 -12.26
N ILE A 133 2.48 6.22 -11.40
CA ILE A 133 1.08 6.29 -11.78
C ILE A 133 0.49 7.48 -11.07
N ASN A 134 0.08 8.51 -11.83
CA ASN A 134 -0.39 9.78 -11.30
C ASN A 134 0.65 10.36 -10.31
N ASP A 135 0.28 10.62 -9.07
CA ASP A 135 1.17 11.25 -8.09
C ASP A 135 2.07 10.27 -7.35
N HIS A 136 1.84 8.97 -7.49
CA HIS A 136 2.59 7.96 -6.74
C HIS A 136 3.70 7.33 -7.55
N CYS A 137 4.88 7.26 -6.94
CA CYS A 137 6.03 6.50 -7.44
C CYS A 137 5.99 5.10 -6.83
N PHE A 138 6.28 4.08 -7.63
CA PHE A 138 6.22 2.67 -7.20
C PHE A 138 7.60 2.05 -7.32
N TYR A 139 7.96 1.21 -6.34
CA TYR A 139 9.31 0.70 -6.15
C TYR A 139 9.32 -0.81 -5.97
N THR A 140 10.17 -1.48 -6.74
CA THR A 140 10.38 -2.92 -6.61
C THR A 140 11.51 -3.22 -5.63
N PRO A 141 11.51 -4.42 -4.99
CA PRO A 141 12.53 -4.73 -3.99
C PRO A 141 13.93 -4.86 -4.62
N THR A 142 14.93 -4.32 -3.93
CA THR A 142 16.34 -4.51 -4.26
C THR A 142 16.90 -5.73 -3.50
N GLN A 143 18.17 -6.08 -3.76
CA GLN A 143 18.83 -7.14 -2.99
C GLN A 143 18.89 -6.80 -1.49
N LYS A 144 18.95 -5.52 -1.14
CA LYS A 144 18.92 -5.11 0.28
C LYS A 144 17.60 -5.47 0.96
N TYR A 145 16.50 -5.49 0.23
CA TYR A 145 15.24 -5.92 0.81
C TYR A 145 15.34 -7.36 1.33
N ALA A 146 16.06 -8.22 0.64
CA ALA A 146 16.22 -9.63 1.05
C ALA A 146 16.93 -9.76 2.39
N THR A 147 17.65 -8.73 2.83
CA THR A 147 18.33 -8.72 4.13
C THR A 147 17.43 -8.20 5.26
N THR A 148 16.21 -7.79 4.94
CA THR A 148 15.26 -7.34 5.96
C THR A 148 14.54 -8.54 6.61
#